data_8b8c3db7565e09860486f5f8545fa47e
#
_entry.id   8b8c3db7565e09860486f5f8545fa47e
#
_cell.length_a   1.000
_cell.length_b   1.000
_cell.length_c   1.000
_cell.angle_alpha   90.00
_cell.angle_beta   90.00
_cell.angle_gamma   90.00
#
_symmetry.space_group_name_H-M   'P 1'
#
loop_
_entity.id
_entity.type
_entity.pdbx_description
1 polymer ?
#
loop_
_entity_poly.entity_id
_entity_poly.type
_entity_poly.pdbx_seq_one_letter_code
_entity_poly.pdbx_strand_id
1 'polypeptide(L)' 'MEQMAQQLGTTHRTLRRRLLAEGVTYQRILDETREDLARQYLEYTGLTPKEIAFLLGYSDVSNFRRAFRGWTGRKVSDYR' A
#
# COMPACT_ATOMS: atom_id res chain seq x y z
N MET A 1 -15.55 15.87 -1.94
CA MET A 1 -14.70 15.81 -3.13
C MET A 1 -13.35 16.42 -2.91
N GLU A 2 -13.31 17.63 -2.45
CA GLU A 2 -12.04 18.30 -2.24
C GLU A 2 -11.15 17.60 -1.22
N GLN A 3 -11.72 17.14 -0.13
CA GLN A 3 -10.96 16.42 0.88
C GLN A 3 -10.36 15.16 0.33
N MET A 4 -11.14 14.42 -0.44
CA MET A 4 -10.66 13.20 -1.05
C MET A 4 -9.59 13.51 -2.09
N ALA A 5 -9.82 14.54 -2.87
CA ALA A 5 -8.83 15.00 -3.84
C ALA A 5 -7.57 15.47 -3.15
N GLN A 6 -7.71 16.08 -1.98
CA GLN A 6 -6.59 16.52 -1.21
C GLN A 6 -5.73 15.36 -0.70
N GLN A 7 -6.37 14.32 -0.21
CA GLN A 7 -5.64 13.14 0.25
C GLN A 7 -4.92 12.47 -0.91
N LEU A 8 -5.62 12.30 -2.01
CA LEU A 8 -5.01 11.74 -3.20
C LEU A 8 -3.93 12.66 -3.74
N GLY A 9 -4.19 13.96 -3.72
CA GLY A 9 -3.21 14.92 -4.16
C GLY A 9 -1.94 14.91 -3.33
N THR A 10 -2.08 14.74 -2.02
CA THR A 10 -0.93 14.66 -1.12
C THR A 10 -0.10 13.43 -1.44
N THR A 11 -0.75 12.28 -1.58
CA THR A 11 -0.06 11.05 -1.93
C THR A 11 0.65 11.18 -3.28
N HIS A 12 -0.06 11.72 -4.24
CA HIS A 12 0.48 11.90 -5.58
C HIS A 12 1.67 12.86 -5.57
N ARG A 13 1.56 13.92 -4.80
CA ARG A 13 2.63 14.88 -4.66
C ARG A 13 3.86 14.26 -4.01
N THR A 14 3.66 13.42 -3.01
CA THR A 14 4.74 12.69 -2.37
C THR A 14 5.45 11.79 -3.36
N LEU A 15 4.68 11.06 -4.17
CA LEU A 15 5.25 10.21 -5.20
C LEU A 15 6.12 11.00 -6.16
N ARG A 16 5.62 12.12 -6.64
CA ARG A 16 6.36 12.97 -7.58
C ARG A 16 7.63 13.50 -6.97
N ARG A 17 7.54 13.94 -5.73
CA ARG A 17 8.70 14.51 -5.05
C ARG A 17 9.80 13.48 -4.90
N ARG A 18 9.44 12.26 -4.53
CA ARG A 18 10.42 11.20 -4.35
C ARG A 18 11.05 10.80 -5.66
N LEU A 19 10.27 10.73 -6.73
CA LEU A 19 10.79 10.42 -8.03
C LEU A 19 11.80 11.46 -8.48
N LEU A 20 11.51 12.73 -8.26
CA LEU A 20 12.37 13.81 -8.70
C LEU A 20 13.59 13.99 -7.80
N ALA A 21 13.40 13.86 -6.51
CA ALA A 21 14.45 14.18 -5.55
C ALA A 21 15.37 13.01 -5.26
N GLU A 22 14.85 11.79 -5.23
CA GLU A 22 15.62 10.62 -4.81
C GLU A 22 15.96 9.68 -5.95
N GLY A 23 15.34 9.87 -7.10
CA GLY A 23 15.61 9.00 -8.24
C GLY A 23 15.14 7.58 -8.07
N VAL A 24 14.18 7.34 -7.14
CA VAL A 24 13.65 6.00 -6.93
C VAL A 24 12.73 5.60 -8.07
N THR A 25 12.59 4.30 -8.28
CA THR A 25 11.74 3.80 -9.35
C THR A 25 10.26 3.99 -9.01
N TYR A 26 9.44 4.10 -10.05
CA TYR A 26 8.00 4.21 -9.89
C TYR A 26 7.44 2.98 -9.18
N GLN A 27 7.95 1.80 -9.53
CA GLN A 27 7.51 0.55 -8.91
C GLN A 27 7.74 0.56 -7.41
N ARG A 28 8.89 1.06 -6.98
CA ARG A 28 9.21 1.11 -5.56
C ARG A 28 8.24 2.01 -4.80
N ILE A 29 7.89 3.13 -5.39
CA ILE A 29 6.94 4.06 -4.77
C ILE A 29 5.55 3.43 -4.68
N LEU A 30 5.15 2.71 -5.72
CA LEU A 30 3.89 1.98 -5.70
C LEU A 30 3.87 0.94 -4.57
N ASP A 31 4.98 0.22 -4.41
CA ASP A 31 5.08 -0.78 -3.36
C ASP A 31 4.97 -0.14 -1.98
N GLU A 32 5.63 0.98 -1.76
CA GLU A 32 5.54 1.69 -0.49
C GLU A 32 4.12 2.16 -0.21
N THR A 33 3.43 2.66 -1.22
CA THR A 33 2.06 3.10 -1.08
C THR A 33 1.14 1.93 -0.75
N ARG A 34 1.32 0.80 -1.42
CA ARG A 34 0.54 -0.39 -1.16
C ARG A 34 0.79 -0.93 0.24
N GLU A 35 2.03 -0.88 0.68
CA GLU A 35 2.38 -1.30 2.03
C GLU A 35 1.69 -0.45 3.08
N ASP A 36 1.72 0.86 2.91
CA ASP A 36 1.06 1.78 3.85
C ASP A 36 -0.43 1.54 3.91
N LEU A 37 -1.07 1.38 2.75
CA LEU A 37 -2.50 1.10 2.69
C LEU A 37 -2.83 -0.24 3.33
N ALA A 38 -2.02 -1.26 3.07
CA ALA A 38 -2.24 -2.57 3.64
C ALA A 38 -2.19 -2.51 5.17
N ARG A 39 -1.21 -1.81 5.71
CA ARG A 39 -1.10 -1.67 7.16
C ARG A 39 -2.31 -0.94 7.74
N GLN A 40 -2.75 0.11 7.09
CA GLN A 40 -3.92 0.86 7.56
C GLN A 40 -5.16 -0.01 7.55
N TYR A 41 -5.38 -0.76 6.50
CA TYR A 41 -6.52 -1.66 6.44
C TYR A 41 -6.45 -2.73 7.52
N LEU A 42 -5.26 -3.28 7.77
CA LEU A 42 -5.10 -4.30 8.79
C LEU A 42 -5.29 -3.75 10.20
N GLU A 43 -4.86 -2.53 10.44
CA GLU A 43 -4.91 -1.93 11.79
C GLU A 43 -6.25 -1.30 12.11
N TYR A 44 -6.90 -0.68 11.14
CA TYR A 44 -8.05 0.17 11.39
C TYR A 44 -9.36 -0.34 10.80
N THR A 45 -9.34 -1.46 10.10
CA THR A 45 -10.56 -2.00 9.52
C THR A 45 -10.70 -3.48 9.88
N GLY A 46 -11.91 -4.01 9.67
CA GLY A 46 -12.15 -5.44 9.83
C GLY A 46 -12.00 -6.22 8.53
N LEU A 47 -11.39 -5.63 7.51
CA LEU A 47 -11.25 -6.29 6.22
C LEU A 47 -10.34 -7.51 6.32
N THR A 48 -10.72 -8.56 5.60
CA THR A 48 -9.88 -9.76 5.53
C THR A 48 -8.70 -9.52 4.60
N PRO A 49 -7.63 -10.31 4.76
CA PRO A 49 -6.51 -10.19 3.82
C PRO A 49 -6.92 -10.36 2.36
N LYS A 50 -7.91 -11.21 2.10
CA LYS A 50 -8.42 -11.39 0.75
C LYS A 50 -9.06 -10.11 0.21
N GLU A 51 -9.85 -9.45 1.04
CA GLU A 51 -10.47 -8.20 0.66
C GLU A 51 -9.45 -7.11 0.44
N ILE A 52 -8.44 -7.04 1.30
CA ILE A 52 -7.37 -6.06 1.18
C ILE A 52 -6.59 -6.30 -0.12
N ALA A 53 -6.26 -7.55 -0.40
CA ALA A 53 -5.55 -7.90 -1.63
C ALA A 53 -6.32 -7.40 -2.85
N PHE A 54 -7.62 -7.64 -2.86
CA PHE A 54 -8.46 -7.20 -3.97
C PHE A 54 -8.44 -5.68 -4.11
N LEU A 55 -8.56 -4.97 -3.00
CA LEU A 55 -8.58 -3.50 -3.02
C LEU A 55 -7.25 -2.92 -3.51
N LEU A 56 -6.16 -3.62 -3.25
CA LEU A 56 -4.85 -3.17 -3.68
C LEU A 56 -4.49 -3.59 -5.10
N GLY A 57 -5.39 -4.32 -5.76
CA GLY A 57 -5.19 -4.69 -7.16
C GLY A 57 -4.49 -6.02 -7.38
N TYR A 58 -4.37 -6.84 -6.36
CA TYR A 58 -3.78 -8.17 -6.52
C TYR A 58 -4.81 -9.16 -7.05
N SER A 59 -4.36 -10.08 -7.89
CA SER A 59 -5.25 -11.06 -8.47
C SER A 59 -5.67 -12.13 -7.47
N ASP A 60 -4.85 -12.39 -6.46
CA ASP A 60 -5.21 -13.33 -5.40
C ASP A 60 -4.50 -12.96 -4.11
N VAL A 61 -4.96 -13.56 -3.00
CA VAL A 61 -4.44 -13.25 -1.68
C VAL A 61 -3.01 -13.76 -1.47
N SER A 62 -2.64 -14.81 -2.16
CA SER A 62 -1.29 -15.37 -2.02
C SER A 62 -0.24 -14.39 -2.52
N ASN A 63 -0.52 -13.73 -3.63
CA ASN A 63 0.38 -12.71 -4.17
C ASN A 63 0.51 -11.54 -3.21
N PHE A 64 -0.61 -11.12 -2.62
CA PHE A 64 -0.59 -10.04 -1.64
C PHE A 64 0.24 -10.43 -0.42
N ARG A 65 0.02 -11.63 0.12
CA ARG A 65 0.75 -12.08 1.31
C ARG A 65 2.25 -12.14 1.06
N ARG A 66 2.63 -12.62 -0.11
CA ARG A 66 4.04 -12.68 -0.49
C ARG A 66 4.64 -11.28 -0.58
N ALA A 67 3.94 -10.37 -1.22
CA ALA A 67 4.40 -9.00 -1.34
C ALA A 67 4.51 -8.34 0.03
N PHE A 68 3.51 -8.52 0.86
CA PHE A 68 3.50 -7.92 2.20
C PHE A 68 4.68 -8.40 3.03
N ARG A 69 4.94 -9.69 2.97
CA ARG A 69 6.09 -10.26 3.69
C ARG A 69 7.42 -9.70 3.15
N GLY A 70 7.49 -9.48 1.84
CA GLY A 70 8.66 -8.86 1.24
C GLY A 70 8.86 -7.42 1.71
N TRP A 71 7.77 -6.67 1.87
CA TRP A 71 7.84 -5.28 2.30
C TRP A 71 8.20 -5.12 3.77
N THR A 72 7.60 -5.93 4.63
CA THR A 72 7.66 -5.74 6.08
C THR A 72 8.52 -6.76 6.80
N GLY A 73 8.83 -7.88 6.17
CA GLY A 73 9.51 -8.99 6.81
C GLY A 73 8.60 -9.78 7.74
N ARG A 74 7.31 -9.47 7.77
CA ARG A 74 6.34 -10.12 8.64
C ARG A 74 5.15 -10.64 7.86
N LYS A 75 4.48 -11.62 8.44
CA LYS A 75 3.26 -12.14 7.85
C LYS A 75 2.10 -11.19 8.11
N VAL A 76 1.09 -11.25 7.23
CA VAL A 76 -0.13 -10.46 7.44
C VAL A 76 -0.76 -10.77 8.79
N SER A 77 -0.76 -12.03 9.19
CA SER A 77 -1.35 -12.46 10.45
C SER A 77 -0.66 -11.85 11.67
N ASP A 78 0.55 -11.39 11.54
CA ASP A 78 1.29 -10.75 12.64
C ASP A 78 0.74 -9.35 12.94
N TYR A 79 -0.01 -8.79 12.02
CA TYR A 79 -0.62 -7.47 12.19
C TYR A 79 -2.04 -7.55 12.76
N ARG A 80 -2.55 -8.74 12.97
CA ARG A 80 -3.85 -9.02 13.58
C ARG A 80 -3.75 -10.19 14.56
#